data_5a0916756a947594170a57a450991aa3
#
_entry.id   5a0916756a947594170a57a450991aa3
#
_cell.length_a   1.000
_cell.length_b   1.000
_cell.length_c   1.000
_cell.angle_alpha   90.00
_cell.angle_beta   90.00
_cell.angle_gamma   90.00
#
_symmetry.space_group_name_H-M   'P 1'
#
loop_
_entity.id
_entity.type
_entity.pdbx_description
1 polymer ?
#
loop_
_entity_poly.entity_id
_entity_poly.type
_entity_poly.pdbx_seq_one_letter_code
_entity_poly.pdbx_strand_id
1 'polypeptide(L)'
;MMGWRTAFAVALMSSQAGAAWGAPVLLVSIDGLRPADVLEADKKGLKLPNLRRFVDQGSWAIGVKGVLPTVTYPSHATLITGTAPAKHGIYGNTSFDPHQINQGGWYWYASDIKVETLWDAAFKAGMTTANVHWPVSVGAKSIYWNLPQIWRTGHGDDAKLLAALATPNLLKELEEDGSVYAAGIDESIEADENRAAFAVKLIKRHRPEFMTVYLTALDHEQPLAGPDSPSSRAVLERLDTLIGQLVATAQAARPDTVIAVATDHGFAAIDTEINL
;
A
#
# COMPACT_ATOMS: atom_id res chain seq x y z
N MET A 1 -22.49 73.25 21.08
CA MET A 1 -23.22 72.02 20.59
C MET A 1 -22.25 71.17 19.80
N MET A 2 -21.75 70.16 20.47
CA MET A 2 -20.68 69.29 19.93
C MET A 2 -21.31 67.89 19.66
N GLY A 3 -21.50 67.58 18.35
CA GLY A 3 -22.13 66.37 17.90
C GLY A 3 -21.12 65.19 17.85
N TRP A 4 -21.32 64.19 18.63
CA TRP A 4 -20.58 62.92 18.59
C TRP A 4 -21.07 62.06 17.41
N ARG A 5 -20.17 61.77 16.46
CA ARG A 5 -20.38 60.74 15.44
C ARG A 5 -19.83 59.44 15.92
N THR A 6 -20.70 58.52 16.26
CA THR A 6 -20.36 57.10 16.58
C THR A 6 -20.12 56.36 15.25
N ALA A 7 -18.87 55.94 15.02
CA ALA A 7 -18.54 55.07 13.92
C ALA A 7 -18.77 53.62 14.35
N PHE A 8 -19.72 52.95 13.72
CA PHE A 8 -19.89 51.50 13.84
C PHE A 8 -18.89 50.81 12.91
N ALA A 9 -17.90 50.12 13.47
CA ALA A 9 -17.03 49.20 12.75
C ALA A 9 -17.75 47.84 12.64
N VAL A 10 -18.22 47.52 11.44
CA VAL A 10 -18.73 46.18 11.14
C VAL A 10 -17.52 45.28 10.86
N ALA A 11 -17.18 44.42 11.81
CA ALA A 11 -16.20 43.36 11.59
C ALA A 11 -16.84 42.26 10.71
N LEU A 12 -16.47 42.21 9.43
CA LEU A 12 -16.76 41.09 8.57
C LEU A 12 -15.91 39.90 9.06
N MET A 13 -16.51 39.03 9.84
CA MET A 13 -15.97 37.67 10.04
C MET A 13 -16.18 36.87 8.74
N SER A 14 -15.16 36.84 7.90
CA SER A 14 -15.08 35.85 6.83
C SER A 14 -14.97 34.45 7.46
N SER A 15 -16.09 33.76 7.60
CA SER A 15 -16.08 32.32 7.81
C SER A 15 -15.47 31.70 6.55
N GLN A 16 -14.18 31.41 6.60
CA GLN A 16 -13.63 30.42 5.69
C GLN A 16 -14.34 29.12 6.02
N ALA A 17 -15.36 28.78 5.24
CA ALA A 17 -15.83 27.42 5.15
C ALA A 17 -14.64 26.63 4.62
N GLY A 18 -13.82 26.06 5.52
CA GLY A 18 -12.83 25.07 5.16
C GLY A 18 -13.59 23.99 4.41
N ALA A 19 -13.21 23.72 3.17
CA ALA A 19 -13.67 22.55 2.47
C ALA A 19 -13.47 21.39 3.46
N ALA A 20 -14.55 20.66 3.79
CA ALA A 20 -14.45 19.46 4.60
C ALA A 20 -13.75 18.41 3.74
N TRP A 21 -12.43 18.44 3.76
CA TRP A 21 -11.59 17.40 3.19
C TRP A 21 -11.92 16.13 3.95
N GLY A 22 -12.11 15.01 3.23
CA GLY A 22 -12.26 13.71 3.86
C GLY A 22 -11.04 13.42 4.75
N ALA A 23 -11.22 12.59 5.78
CA ALA A 23 -10.11 12.16 6.62
C ALA A 23 -9.00 11.54 5.76
N PRO A 24 -7.72 11.75 6.08
CA PRO A 24 -6.62 11.08 5.41
C PRO A 24 -6.75 9.57 5.51
N VAL A 25 -6.25 8.83 4.51
CA VAL A 25 -6.34 7.37 4.47
C VAL A 25 -4.95 6.77 4.23
N LEU A 26 -4.57 5.84 5.09
CA LEU A 26 -3.44 4.92 4.86
C LEU A 26 -4.00 3.52 4.58
N LEU A 27 -3.83 3.06 3.35
CA LEU A 27 -4.17 1.70 2.92
C LEU A 27 -2.91 0.85 2.88
N VAL A 28 -2.83 -0.18 3.73
CA VAL A 28 -1.74 -1.14 3.74
C VAL A 28 -2.24 -2.48 3.23
N SER A 29 -1.55 -3.05 2.23
CA SER A 29 -1.77 -4.42 1.78
C SER A 29 -0.67 -5.32 2.33
N ILE A 30 -1.05 -6.45 2.91
CA ILE A 30 -0.15 -7.53 3.30
C ILE A 30 -0.45 -8.71 2.39
N ASP A 31 0.48 -9.04 1.50
CA ASP A 31 0.32 -10.12 0.54
C ASP A 31 0.16 -11.47 1.24
N GLY A 32 -0.80 -12.25 0.79
CA GLY A 32 -1.04 -13.60 1.32
C GLY A 32 -1.60 -13.68 2.74
N LEU A 33 -2.01 -12.56 3.36
CA LEU A 33 -2.56 -12.57 4.73
C LEU A 33 -3.92 -13.25 4.77
N ARG A 34 -4.04 -14.31 5.55
CA ARG A 34 -5.33 -14.99 5.77
C ARG A 34 -6.10 -14.31 6.92
N PRO A 35 -7.38 -14.00 6.78
CA PRO A 35 -8.19 -13.44 7.88
C PRO A 35 -8.12 -14.27 9.15
N ALA A 36 -8.12 -15.59 9.05
CA ALA A 36 -8.03 -16.50 10.19
C ALA A 36 -6.74 -16.34 11.01
N ASP A 37 -5.63 -15.87 10.42
CA ASP A 37 -4.38 -15.64 11.16
C ASP A 37 -4.52 -14.46 12.11
N VAL A 38 -5.32 -13.48 11.78
CA VAL A 38 -5.62 -12.33 12.65
C VAL A 38 -6.77 -12.65 13.61
N LEU A 39 -7.87 -13.18 13.10
CA LEU A 39 -9.10 -13.41 13.89
C LEU A 39 -8.91 -14.51 14.95
N GLU A 40 -8.08 -15.50 14.65
CA GLU A 40 -7.80 -16.64 15.53
C GLU A 40 -6.35 -16.63 16.04
N ALA A 41 -5.71 -15.46 16.08
CA ALA A 41 -4.30 -15.31 16.47
C ALA A 41 -3.98 -16.01 17.78
N ASP A 42 -4.81 -15.82 18.82
CA ASP A 42 -4.60 -16.42 20.13
C ASP A 42 -4.66 -17.96 20.09
N LYS A 43 -5.62 -18.54 19.32
CA LYS A 43 -5.73 -20.00 19.15
C LYS A 43 -4.53 -20.58 18.40
N LYS A 44 -3.96 -19.80 17.48
CA LYS A 44 -2.79 -20.17 16.69
C LYS A 44 -1.47 -19.87 17.40
N GLY A 45 -1.51 -19.21 18.58
CA GLY A 45 -0.32 -18.78 19.31
C GLY A 45 0.49 -17.68 18.58
N LEU A 46 -0.17 -16.87 17.74
CA LEU A 46 0.42 -15.76 17.02
C LEU A 46 0.37 -14.48 17.88
N LYS A 47 1.47 -13.72 17.88
CA LYS A 47 1.59 -12.44 18.59
C LYS A 47 1.37 -11.27 17.63
N LEU A 48 0.11 -10.89 17.44
CA LEU A 48 -0.31 -9.85 16.50
C LEU A 48 -1.03 -8.68 17.20
N PRO A 49 -0.39 -8.00 18.17
CA PRO A 49 -1.07 -6.98 18.98
C PRO A 49 -1.59 -5.80 18.16
N ASN A 50 -0.90 -5.42 17.07
CA ASN A 50 -1.27 -4.29 16.23
C ASN A 50 -2.43 -4.63 15.29
N LEU A 51 -2.38 -5.76 14.60
CA LEU A 51 -3.47 -6.25 13.75
C LEU A 51 -4.72 -6.58 14.57
N ARG A 52 -4.57 -7.16 15.77
CA ARG A 52 -5.69 -7.43 16.67
C ARG A 52 -6.44 -6.17 17.09
N ARG A 53 -5.77 -5.02 17.22
CA ARG A 53 -6.45 -3.75 17.52
C ARG A 53 -7.52 -3.37 16.48
N PHE A 54 -7.35 -3.72 15.21
CA PHE A 54 -8.38 -3.49 14.19
C PHE A 54 -9.62 -4.34 14.43
N VAL A 55 -9.45 -5.55 14.97
CA VAL A 55 -10.56 -6.43 15.36
C VAL A 55 -11.28 -5.89 16.61
N ASP A 56 -10.51 -5.43 17.59
CA ASP A 56 -11.03 -5.00 18.88
C ASP A 56 -11.65 -3.59 18.85
N GLN A 57 -11.14 -2.69 18.00
CA GLN A 57 -11.47 -1.26 18.01
C GLN A 57 -11.97 -0.71 16.66
N GLY A 58 -11.93 -1.52 15.61
CA GLY A 58 -12.29 -1.13 14.25
C GLY A 58 -13.46 -1.93 13.67
N SER A 59 -13.49 -1.97 12.35
CA SER A 59 -14.42 -2.81 11.58
C SER A 59 -13.63 -3.84 10.79
N TRP A 60 -14.13 -5.07 10.74
CA TRP A 60 -13.44 -6.16 10.07
C TRP A 60 -14.43 -7.11 9.37
N ALA A 61 -13.93 -7.89 8.43
CA ALA A 61 -14.66 -8.94 7.74
C ALA A 61 -14.04 -10.32 8.04
N ILE A 62 -14.88 -11.35 8.16
CA ILE A 62 -14.42 -12.74 8.33
C ILE A 62 -13.67 -13.29 7.11
N GLY A 63 -13.83 -12.65 5.98
CA GLY A 63 -13.19 -12.97 4.71
C GLY A 63 -13.65 -12.05 3.62
N VAL A 64 -12.94 -12.06 2.51
CA VAL A 64 -13.25 -11.28 1.30
C VAL A 64 -13.32 -12.23 0.12
N LYS A 65 -14.34 -12.07 -0.72
CA LYS A 65 -14.38 -12.79 -1.99
C LYS A 65 -13.41 -12.14 -2.95
N GLY A 66 -12.29 -12.82 -3.20
CA GLY A 66 -11.29 -12.40 -4.16
C GLY A 66 -11.79 -12.42 -5.62
N VAL A 67 -10.95 -11.98 -6.51
CA VAL A 67 -11.19 -12.00 -7.96
C VAL A 67 -10.49 -13.20 -8.62
N LEU A 68 -10.85 -13.48 -9.86
CA LEU A 68 -10.18 -14.48 -10.68
C LEU A 68 -9.44 -13.76 -11.84
N PRO A 69 -8.19 -14.13 -12.11
CA PRO A 69 -7.37 -15.07 -11.35
C PRO A 69 -6.97 -14.51 -9.99
N THR A 70 -6.87 -15.39 -8.98
CA THR A 70 -6.52 -15.04 -7.60
C THR A 70 -4.99 -14.97 -7.47
N VAL A 71 -4.43 -13.90 -8.03
CA VAL A 71 -2.99 -13.61 -8.00
C VAL A 71 -2.79 -12.11 -7.75
N THR A 72 -1.59 -11.73 -7.39
CA THR A 72 -1.23 -10.42 -6.82
C THR A 72 -1.70 -9.21 -7.63
N TYR A 73 -1.32 -9.10 -8.90
CA TYR A 73 -1.56 -7.87 -9.68
C TYR A 73 -3.02 -7.62 -10.02
N PRO A 74 -3.82 -8.63 -10.49
CA PRO A 74 -5.27 -8.47 -10.65
C PRO A 74 -5.98 -8.11 -9.36
N SER A 75 -5.58 -8.71 -8.23
CA SER A 75 -6.18 -8.45 -6.93
C SER A 75 -5.87 -7.04 -6.43
N HIS A 76 -4.60 -6.60 -6.52
CA HIS A 76 -4.22 -5.23 -6.17
C HIS A 76 -4.83 -4.18 -7.09
N ALA A 77 -4.95 -4.46 -8.40
CA ALA A 77 -5.68 -3.59 -9.32
C ALA A 77 -7.16 -3.50 -8.94
N THR A 78 -7.76 -4.61 -8.49
CA THR A 78 -9.13 -4.59 -7.96
C THR A 78 -9.25 -3.78 -6.67
N LEU A 79 -8.33 -3.93 -5.72
CA LEU A 79 -8.30 -3.16 -4.47
C LEU A 79 -8.24 -1.64 -4.74
N ILE A 80 -7.41 -1.23 -5.70
CA ILE A 80 -7.21 0.20 -5.98
C ILE A 80 -8.26 0.80 -6.93
N THR A 81 -9.07 -0.01 -7.62
CA THR A 81 -10.08 0.47 -8.58
C THR A 81 -11.51 0.17 -8.17
N GLY A 82 -11.73 -0.76 -7.24
CA GLY A 82 -13.06 -1.26 -6.89
C GLY A 82 -13.76 -2.02 -8.02
N THR A 83 -13.02 -2.46 -9.06
CA THR A 83 -13.59 -3.15 -10.23
C THR A 83 -12.93 -4.50 -10.50
N ALA A 84 -13.61 -5.39 -11.18
CA ALA A 84 -13.08 -6.71 -11.55
C ALA A 84 -12.07 -6.62 -12.71
N PRO A 85 -11.19 -7.64 -12.89
CA PRO A 85 -10.20 -7.71 -13.97
C PRO A 85 -10.74 -7.42 -15.36
N ALA A 86 -11.95 -7.88 -15.70
CA ALA A 86 -12.60 -7.61 -16.96
C ALA A 86 -12.83 -6.10 -17.25
N LYS A 87 -12.86 -5.25 -16.21
CA LYS A 87 -13.01 -3.80 -16.34
C LYS A 87 -11.68 -3.08 -16.24
N HIS A 88 -10.85 -3.39 -15.24
CA HIS A 88 -9.59 -2.67 -15.07
C HIS A 88 -8.47 -3.15 -16.00
N GLY A 89 -8.60 -4.32 -16.66
CA GLY A 89 -7.69 -4.75 -17.73
C GLY A 89 -6.43 -5.48 -17.27
N ILE A 90 -6.23 -5.70 -15.98
CA ILE A 90 -5.08 -6.46 -15.45
C ILE A 90 -5.55 -7.89 -15.20
N TYR A 91 -5.07 -8.82 -16.04
CA TYR A 91 -5.56 -10.20 -16.08
C TYR A 91 -4.60 -11.24 -15.49
N GLY A 92 -3.40 -10.83 -15.11
CA GLY A 92 -2.35 -11.67 -14.55
C GLY A 92 -1.26 -10.82 -13.94
N ASN A 93 -0.24 -11.44 -13.37
CA ASN A 93 0.95 -10.73 -12.89
C ASN A 93 1.79 -10.25 -14.09
N THR A 94 1.83 -11.06 -15.16
CA THR A 94 2.55 -10.75 -16.40
C THR A 94 1.57 -10.46 -17.54
N SER A 95 2.00 -9.65 -18.49
CA SER A 95 1.24 -9.38 -19.71
C SER A 95 1.16 -10.62 -20.60
N PHE A 96 0.06 -10.76 -21.34
CA PHE A 96 -0.03 -11.82 -22.33
C PHE A 96 0.95 -11.55 -23.47
N ASP A 97 1.96 -12.38 -23.58
CA ASP A 97 3.06 -12.23 -24.54
C ASP A 97 3.39 -13.57 -25.24
N PRO A 98 2.51 -14.04 -26.15
CA PRO A 98 2.64 -15.34 -26.80
C PRO A 98 3.89 -15.46 -27.68
N HIS A 99 4.48 -14.33 -28.08
CA HIS A 99 5.69 -14.28 -28.88
C HIS A 99 6.95 -13.93 -28.07
N GLN A 100 6.82 -13.83 -26.76
CA GLN A 100 7.91 -13.47 -25.82
C GLN A 100 8.66 -12.17 -26.21
N ILE A 101 7.95 -11.21 -26.78
CA ILE A 101 8.51 -9.90 -27.16
C ILE A 101 8.92 -9.12 -25.90
N ASN A 102 8.11 -9.18 -24.85
CA ASN A 102 8.36 -8.55 -23.56
C ASN A 102 9.07 -9.49 -22.57
N GLN A 103 9.46 -10.69 -22.98
CA GLN A 103 10.17 -11.67 -22.17
C GLN A 103 9.47 -11.99 -20.82
N GLY A 104 8.15 -12.14 -20.85
CA GLY A 104 7.33 -12.36 -19.66
C GLY A 104 7.19 -11.10 -18.79
N GLY A 105 7.18 -9.93 -19.41
CA GLY A 105 7.10 -8.63 -18.72
C GLY A 105 5.90 -8.51 -17.79
N TRP A 106 6.18 -8.09 -16.57
CA TRP A 106 5.17 -7.82 -15.54
C TRP A 106 4.39 -6.55 -15.86
N TYR A 107 3.16 -6.47 -15.37
CA TYR A 107 2.36 -5.24 -15.44
C TYR A 107 2.92 -4.19 -14.48
N TRP A 108 3.79 -3.31 -14.96
CA TRP A 108 4.36 -2.24 -14.13
C TRP A 108 3.60 -0.93 -14.23
N TYR A 109 3.07 -0.64 -15.42
CA TYR A 109 2.62 0.70 -15.78
C TYR A 109 1.17 0.95 -15.40
N ALA A 110 0.91 2.07 -14.71
CA ALA A 110 -0.44 2.51 -14.36
C ALA A 110 -1.32 2.74 -15.60
N SER A 111 -0.72 3.02 -16.76
CA SER A 111 -1.45 3.15 -18.05
C SER A 111 -2.13 1.86 -18.51
N ASP A 112 -1.78 0.72 -17.97
CA ASP A 112 -2.42 -0.56 -18.26
C ASP A 112 -3.77 -0.70 -17.55
N ILE A 113 -3.99 0.04 -16.45
CA ILE A 113 -5.27 0.11 -15.76
C ILE A 113 -6.22 1.00 -16.58
N LYS A 114 -7.36 0.42 -17.00
CA LYS A 114 -8.32 1.05 -17.93
C LYS A 114 -9.46 1.81 -17.25
N VAL A 115 -9.44 1.90 -15.93
CA VAL A 115 -10.48 2.57 -15.14
C VAL A 115 -9.83 3.48 -14.09
N GLU A 116 -10.63 4.35 -13.52
CA GLU A 116 -10.18 5.25 -12.44
C GLU A 116 -9.71 4.46 -11.21
N THR A 117 -8.61 4.91 -10.63
CA THR A 117 -8.05 4.39 -9.38
C THR A 117 -8.45 5.26 -8.19
N LEU A 118 -8.28 4.75 -6.97
CA LEU A 118 -8.42 5.56 -5.75
C LEU A 118 -7.40 6.71 -5.71
N TRP A 119 -6.20 6.54 -6.30
CA TRP A 119 -5.26 7.66 -6.44
C TRP A 119 -5.81 8.75 -7.35
N ASP A 120 -6.45 8.38 -8.47
CA ASP A 120 -7.05 9.35 -9.39
C ASP A 120 -8.21 10.09 -8.73
N ALA A 121 -9.05 9.37 -8.00
CA ALA A 121 -10.17 9.95 -7.27
C ALA A 121 -9.70 10.92 -6.18
N ALA A 122 -8.70 10.52 -5.38
CA ALA A 122 -8.09 11.37 -4.37
C ALA A 122 -7.43 12.62 -4.98
N PHE A 123 -6.66 12.44 -6.06
CA PHE A 123 -6.04 13.55 -6.79
C PHE A 123 -7.07 14.54 -7.34
N LYS A 124 -8.16 14.06 -7.95
CA LYS A 124 -9.27 14.91 -8.44
C LYS A 124 -9.98 15.66 -7.32
N ALA A 125 -10.04 15.05 -6.13
CA ALA A 125 -10.55 15.71 -4.94
C ALA A 125 -9.55 16.73 -4.34
N GLY A 126 -8.37 16.90 -4.93
CA GLY A 126 -7.34 17.84 -4.47
C GLY A 126 -6.48 17.28 -3.33
N MET A 127 -6.57 15.98 -3.02
CA MET A 127 -5.77 15.33 -1.98
C MET A 127 -4.36 15.03 -2.50
N THR A 128 -3.39 15.16 -1.62
CA THR A 128 -2.02 14.70 -1.87
C THR A 128 -1.92 13.19 -1.71
N THR A 129 -1.25 12.53 -2.65
CA THR A 129 -1.22 11.08 -2.76
C THR A 129 0.21 10.54 -2.68
N ALA A 130 0.38 9.38 -2.09
CA ALA A 130 1.67 8.68 -2.02
C ALA A 130 1.52 7.18 -2.24
N ASN A 131 2.61 6.57 -2.66
CA ASN A 131 2.69 5.12 -2.82
C ASN A 131 4.06 4.59 -2.45
N VAL A 132 4.07 3.45 -1.76
CA VAL A 132 5.25 2.63 -1.54
C VAL A 132 4.95 1.20 -1.97
N HIS A 133 5.61 0.78 -3.03
CA HIS A 133 5.64 -0.58 -3.55
C HIS A 133 4.33 -1.15 -4.10
N TRP A 134 3.24 -0.38 -4.23
CA TRP A 134 2.01 -0.92 -4.84
C TRP A 134 2.23 -1.28 -6.31
N PRO A 135 1.76 -2.48 -6.77
CA PRO A 135 1.93 -2.91 -8.15
C PRO A 135 1.12 -2.06 -9.13
N VAL A 136 1.51 -2.12 -10.40
CA VAL A 136 0.85 -1.38 -11.52
C VAL A 136 0.77 0.13 -11.25
N SER A 137 1.80 0.71 -10.63
CA SER A 137 1.83 2.12 -10.24
C SER A 137 2.87 2.95 -10.98
N VAL A 138 3.74 2.33 -11.80
CA VAL A 138 4.76 3.06 -12.58
C VAL A 138 4.11 4.08 -13.49
N GLY A 139 4.58 5.34 -13.40
CA GLY A 139 4.08 6.43 -14.23
C GLY A 139 2.66 6.92 -13.90
N ALA A 140 2.09 6.54 -12.77
CA ALA A 140 0.80 7.06 -12.29
C ALA A 140 0.90 8.57 -12.04
N LYS A 141 0.17 9.37 -12.83
CA LYS A 141 0.20 10.84 -12.78
C LYS A 141 -0.53 11.42 -11.56
N SER A 142 -1.40 10.65 -10.96
CA SER A 142 -2.17 11.00 -9.76
C SER A 142 -1.46 10.70 -8.45
N ILE A 143 -0.23 10.18 -8.49
CA ILE A 143 0.58 9.92 -7.30
C ILE A 143 1.70 10.95 -7.22
N TYR A 144 1.64 11.84 -6.21
CA TYR A 144 2.67 12.86 -6.00
C TYR A 144 4.03 12.28 -5.60
N TRP A 145 4.03 11.29 -4.68
CA TRP A 145 5.24 10.64 -4.17
C TRP A 145 5.12 9.13 -4.39
N ASN A 146 5.73 8.66 -5.47
CA ASN A 146 5.63 7.29 -5.93
C ASN A 146 6.98 6.57 -5.84
N LEU A 147 7.03 5.54 -5.02
CA LEU A 147 8.05 4.50 -5.02
C LEU A 147 7.40 3.21 -5.56
N PRO A 148 7.36 3.03 -6.90
CA PRO A 148 6.59 1.96 -7.51
C PRO A 148 7.24 0.60 -7.30
N GLN A 149 6.42 -0.46 -7.37
CA GLN A 149 6.95 -1.80 -7.52
C GLN A 149 7.45 -2.01 -8.95
N ILE A 150 8.65 -2.57 -9.07
CA ILE A 150 9.15 -3.20 -10.27
C ILE A 150 9.54 -4.63 -9.91
N TRP A 151 8.90 -5.62 -10.53
CA TRP A 151 9.23 -7.01 -10.28
C TRP A 151 10.27 -7.46 -11.30
N ARG A 152 11.52 -7.36 -10.92
CA ARG A 152 12.67 -7.74 -11.73
C ARG A 152 13.88 -7.86 -10.82
N THR A 153 13.92 -8.89 -10.00
CA THR A 153 15.00 -9.03 -9.01
C THR A 153 16.27 -9.64 -9.57
N GLY A 154 17.42 -9.25 -9.00
CA GLY A 154 18.71 -9.84 -9.27
C GLY A 154 19.45 -9.28 -10.48
N HIS A 155 18.99 -8.18 -11.08
CA HIS A 155 19.69 -7.48 -12.14
C HIS A 155 20.56 -6.34 -11.57
N GLY A 156 21.78 -6.21 -12.05
CA GLY A 156 22.73 -5.22 -11.53
C GLY A 156 22.33 -3.75 -11.75
N ASP A 157 21.33 -3.49 -12.58
CA ASP A 157 20.78 -2.16 -12.86
C ASP A 157 19.41 -1.86 -12.21
N ASP A 158 18.90 -2.76 -11.38
CA ASP A 158 17.57 -2.62 -10.74
C ASP A 158 17.46 -1.34 -9.91
N ALA A 159 18.51 -0.98 -9.17
CA ALA A 159 18.54 0.27 -8.41
C ALA A 159 18.42 1.51 -9.31
N LYS A 160 19.06 1.49 -10.47
CA LYS A 160 18.99 2.59 -11.45
C LYS A 160 17.61 2.67 -12.09
N LEU A 161 17.03 1.52 -12.41
CA LEU A 161 15.69 1.44 -12.99
C LEU A 161 14.65 1.96 -12.00
N LEU A 162 14.71 1.52 -10.75
CA LEU A 162 13.82 2.01 -9.69
C LEU A 162 13.94 3.52 -9.50
N ALA A 163 15.16 4.05 -9.47
CA ALA A 163 15.39 5.49 -9.37
C ALA A 163 14.83 6.28 -10.56
N ALA A 164 14.87 5.70 -11.76
CA ALA A 164 14.31 6.32 -12.96
C ALA A 164 12.77 6.29 -13.01
N LEU A 165 12.15 5.31 -12.36
CA LEU A 165 10.69 5.10 -12.35
C LEU A 165 9.99 5.70 -11.12
N ALA A 166 10.73 5.99 -10.06
CA ALA A 166 10.22 6.71 -8.90
C ALA A 166 9.94 8.19 -9.23
N THR A 167 9.19 8.86 -8.36
CA THR A 167 9.01 10.31 -8.48
C THR A 167 10.39 11.01 -8.51
N PRO A 168 10.64 11.92 -9.47
CA PRO A 168 11.94 12.59 -9.59
C PRO A 168 12.41 13.23 -8.26
N ASN A 169 13.66 12.99 -7.90
CA ASN A 169 14.32 13.43 -6.67
C ASN A 169 13.80 12.82 -5.36
N LEU A 170 12.72 12.04 -5.35
CA LEU A 170 12.14 11.48 -4.12
C LEU A 170 13.14 10.55 -3.41
N LEU A 171 13.78 9.64 -4.12
CA LEU A 171 14.79 8.75 -3.50
C LEU A 171 15.97 9.55 -2.94
N LYS A 172 16.50 10.52 -3.70
CA LYS A 172 17.57 11.38 -3.22
C LYS A 172 17.22 12.09 -1.90
N GLU A 173 15.97 12.53 -1.79
CA GLU A 173 15.44 13.18 -0.61
C GLU A 173 15.30 12.20 0.58
N LEU A 174 14.73 11.02 0.35
CA LEU A 174 14.45 10.06 1.41
C LEU A 174 15.71 9.29 1.87
N GLU A 175 16.78 9.29 1.07
CA GLU A 175 18.07 8.64 1.32
C GLU A 175 19.13 9.59 1.90
N GLU A 176 18.78 10.82 2.28
CA GLU A 176 19.71 11.80 2.87
C GLU A 176 20.41 11.31 4.13
N ASP A 177 19.84 10.34 4.85
CA ASP A 177 20.42 9.71 6.02
C ASP A 177 21.37 8.52 5.71
N GLY A 178 21.61 8.25 4.43
CA GLY A 178 22.45 7.15 3.95
C GLY A 178 21.75 5.80 3.82
N SER A 179 20.45 5.73 4.10
CA SER A 179 19.66 4.52 3.80
C SER A 179 19.46 4.37 2.29
N VAL A 180 19.22 3.15 1.81
CA VAL A 180 19.07 2.83 0.38
C VAL A 180 17.77 2.08 0.17
N TYR A 181 16.81 2.69 -0.57
CA TYR A 181 15.51 2.07 -0.84
C TYR A 181 15.64 0.80 -1.68
N ALA A 182 16.55 0.79 -2.64
CA ALA A 182 16.79 -0.37 -3.50
C ALA A 182 17.30 -1.61 -2.74
N ALA A 183 17.76 -1.48 -1.49
CA ALA A 183 18.05 -2.62 -0.63
C ALA A 183 16.81 -3.43 -0.25
N GLY A 184 15.61 -2.86 -0.44
CA GLY A 184 14.32 -3.52 -0.21
C GLY A 184 13.59 -3.88 -1.50
N ILE A 185 14.30 -4.20 -2.59
CA ILE A 185 13.66 -4.53 -3.88
C ILE A 185 13.16 -5.98 -3.94
N ASP A 186 13.70 -6.88 -3.13
CA ASP A 186 13.28 -8.29 -3.04
C ASP A 186 12.03 -8.47 -2.16
N GLU A 187 11.65 -9.72 -1.91
CA GLU A 187 10.45 -10.06 -1.12
C GLU A 187 10.77 -10.56 0.29
N SER A 188 11.99 -10.33 0.78
CA SER A 188 12.35 -10.70 2.14
C SER A 188 11.64 -9.84 3.18
N ILE A 189 11.59 -10.31 4.41
CA ILE A 189 11.05 -9.50 5.51
C ILE A 189 11.93 -8.28 5.80
N GLU A 190 13.22 -8.36 5.55
CA GLU A 190 14.16 -7.23 5.62
C GLU A 190 13.82 -6.17 4.55
N ALA A 191 13.38 -6.60 3.37
CA ALA A 191 12.89 -5.70 2.34
C ALA A 191 11.59 -4.98 2.77
N ASP A 192 10.68 -5.66 3.41
CA ASP A 192 9.47 -5.05 3.96
C ASP A 192 9.77 -4.09 5.12
N GLU A 193 10.75 -4.40 5.97
CA GLU A 193 11.25 -3.47 6.99
C GLU A 193 11.80 -2.18 6.34
N ASN A 194 12.56 -2.32 5.26
CA ASN A 194 13.07 -1.19 4.49
C ASN A 194 11.91 -0.37 3.86
N ARG A 195 10.94 -1.02 3.21
CA ARG A 195 9.74 -0.36 2.65
C ARG A 195 8.96 0.40 3.71
N ALA A 196 8.72 -0.23 4.86
CA ALA A 196 8.04 0.41 5.98
C ALA A 196 8.83 1.62 6.52
N ALA A 197 10.16 1.51 6.62
CA ALA A 197 11.01 2.64 7.03
C ALA A 197 10.90 3.82 6.05
N PHE A 198 10.91 3.57 4.74
CA PHE A 198 10.72 4.61 3.73
C PHE A 198 9.30 5.18 3.73
N ALA A 199 8.29 4.35 3.96
CA ALA A 199 6.92 4.82 4.16
C ALA A 199 6.80 5.74 5.38
N VAL A 200 7.44 5.41 6.50
CA VAL A 200 7.53 6.26 7.69
C VAL A 200 8.19 7.61 7.37
N LYS A 201 9.31 7.62 6.63
CA LYS A 201 9.98 8.87 6.20
C LYS A 201 9.06 9.72 5.35
N LEU A 202 8.38 9.11 4.37
CA LEU A 202 7.46 9.78 3.47
C LEU A 202 6.28 10.39 4.24
N ILE A 203 5.67 9.66 5.18
CA ILE A 203 4.59 10.17 6.03
C ILE A 203 5.08 11.37 6.86
N LYS A 204 6.23 11.26 7.52
CA LYS A 204 6.78 12.35 8.36
C LYS A 204 7.08 13.61 7.56
N ARG A 205 7.58 13.47 6.34
CA ARG A 205 8.06 14.58 5.52
C ARG A 205 6.94 15.25 4.74
N HIS A 206 6.05 14.46 4.17
CA HIS A 206 5.04 14.95 3.21
C HIS A 206 3.60 14.89 3.72
N ARG A 207 3.30 14.10 4.74
CA ARG A 207 1.96 13.96 5.34
C ARG A 207 0.87 13.75 4.27
N PRO A 208 0.99 12.74 3.39
CA PRO A 208 0.02 12.51 2.32
C PRO A 208 -1.38 12.29 2.88
N GLU A 209 -2.39 12.67 2.09
CA GLU A 209 -3.80 12.52 2.47
C GLU A 209 -4.39 11.19 2.01
N PHE A 210 -3.84 10.61 0.96
CA PHE A 210 -4.11 9.23 0.58
C PHE A 210 -2.77 8.52 0.30
N MET A 211 -2.51 7.43 1.02
CA MET A 211 -1.27 6.68 0.87
C MET A 211 -1.53 5.19 0.79
N THR A 212 -0.83 4.53 -0.12
CA THR A 212 -0.79 3.07 -0.24
C THR A 212 0.59 2.54 0.13
N VAL A 213 0.62 1.41 0.85
CA VAL A 213 1.83 0.66 1.19
C VAL A 213 1.56 -0.82 0.94
N TYR A 214 2.50 -1.52 0.30
CA TYR A 214 2.40 -2.94 0.04
C TYR A 214 3.59 -3.69 0.60
N LEU A 215 3.31 -4.76 1.35
CA LEU A 215 4.26 -5.64 2.04
C LEU A 215 4.12 -7.06 1.49
N THR A 216 5.23 -7.69 1.12
CA THR A 216 5.27 -8.91 0.29
C THR A 216 5.80 -10.16 0.99
N ALA A 217 6.52 -10.00 2.10
CA ALA A 217 7.33 -11.06 2.69
C ALA A 217 6.53 -12.30 3.12
N LEU A 218 5.25 -12.13 3.50
CA LEU A 218 4.45 -13.27 3.93
C LEU A 218 4.07 -14.15 2.74
N ASP A 219 3.73 -13.55 1.58
CA ASP A 219 3.49 -14.28 0.33
C ASP A 219 4.72 -15.07 -0.09
N HIS A 220 5.90 -14.46 -0.03
CA HIS A 220 7.16 -15.10 -0.38
C HIS A 220 7.46 -16.33 0.51
N GLU A 221 7.23 -16.22 1.81
CA GLU A 221 7.57 -17.28 2.77
C GLU A 221 6.59 -18.47 2.74
N GLN A 222 5.30 -18.21 2.54
CA GLN A 222 4.27 -19.25 2.66
C GLN A 222 4.38 -20.40 1.64
N PRO A 223 4.68 -20.18 0.35
CA PRO A 223 4.89 -21.29 -0.59
C PRO A 223 6.18 -22.07 -0.33
N LEU A 224 7.18 -21.47 0.29
CA LEU A 224 8.46 -22.12 0.60
C LEU A 224 8.38 -23.02 1.83
N ALA A 225 7.73 -22.55 2.88
CA ALA A 225 7.74 -23.19 4.18
C ALA A 225 6.37 -23.75 4.63
N GLY A 226 5.31 -23.32 3.96
CA GLY A 226 3.92 -23.59 4.33
C GLY A 226 3.30 -22.46 5.17
N PRO A 227 1.99 -22.21 5.00
CA PRO A 227 1.32 -21.06 5.60
C PRO A 227 1.22 -21.09 7.13
N ASP A 228 1.37 -22.26 7.75
CA ASP A 228 1.34 -22.42 9.21
C ASP A 228 2.71 -22.77 9.81
N SER A 229 3.78 -22.67 9.02
CA SER A 229 5.14 -22.95 9.46
C SER A 229 5.63 -21.96 10.53
N PRO A 230 6.63 -22.33 11.34
CA PRO A 230 7.24 -21.41 12.29
C PRO A 230 7.83 -20.15 11.65
N SER A 231 8.41 -20.28 10.43
CA SER A 231 8.99 -19.14 9.71
C SER A 231 7.91 -18.18 9.16
N SER A 232 6.83 -18.70 8.56
CA SER A 232 5.69 -17.85 8.13
C SER A 232 5.06 -17.10 9.31
N ARG A 233 4.97 -17.75 10.48
CA ARG A 233 4.49 -17.11 11.72
C ARG A 233 5.43 -15.98 12.18
N ALA A 234 6.74 -16.23 12.16
CA ALA A 234 7.73 -15.23 12.53
C ALA A 234 7.72 -14.02 11.59
N VAL A 235 7.57 -14.24 10.28
CA VAL A 235 7.39 -13.17 9.30
C VAL A 235 6.14 -12.35 9.61
N LEU A 236 5.00 -13.01 9.86
CA LEU A 236 3.74 -12.31 10.17
C LEU A 236 3.84 -11.48 11.46
N GLU A 237 4.50 -11.98 12.50
CA GLU A 237 4.72 -11.22 13.74
C GLU A 237 5.64 -10.00 13.54
N ARG A 238 6.64 -10.09 12.65
CA ARG A 238 7.46 -8.94 12.23
C ARG A 238 6.62 -7.93 11.44
N LEU A 239 5.79 -8.39 10.50
CA LEU A 239 4.86 -7.53 9.75
C LEU A 239 3.87 -6.80 10.68
N ASP A 240 3.34 -7.46 11.71
CA ASP A 240 2.49 -6.82 12.72
C ASP A 240 3.20 -5.64 13.39
N THR A 241 4.49 -5.79 13.69
CA THR A 241 5.31 -4.71 14.23
C THR A 241 5.42 -3.54 13.25
N LEU A 242 5.62 -3.80 11.96
CA LEU A 242 5.67 -2.77 10.91
C LEU A 242 4.33 -2.04 10.78
N ILE A 243 3.21 -2.77 10.84
CA ILE A 243 1.87 -2.17 10.87
C ILE A 243 1.74 -1.20 12.06
N GLY A 244 2.19 -1.60 13.25
CA GLY A 244 2.17 -0.73 14.43
C GLY A 244 2.96 0.56 14.22
N GLN A 245 4.14 0.49 13.60
CA GLN A 245 4.96 1.66 13.29
C GLN A 245 4.30 2.60 12.26
N LEU A 246 3.73 2.04 11.21
CA LEU A 246 3.01 2.80 10.16
C LEU A 246 1.80 3.52 10.75
N VAL A 247 0.97 2.81 11.53
CA VAL A 247 -0.21 3.36 12.20
C VAL A 247 0.17 4.50 13.15
N ALA A 248 1.13 4.26 14.03
CA ALA A 248 1.58 5.27 14.99
C ALA A 248 2.13 6.52 14.27
N THR A 249 2.88 6.34 13.19
CA THR A 249 3.44 7.45 12.41
C THR A 249 2.35 8.24 11.68
N ALA A 250 1.41 7.56 11.04
CA ALA A 250 0.32 8.21 10.32
C ALA A 250 -0.57 9.02 11.28
N GLN A 251 -0.96 8.44 12.41
CA GLN A 251 -1.79 9.12 13.41
C GLN A 251 -1.05 10.24 14.15
N ALA A 252 0.28 10.13 14.34
CA ALA A 252 1.08 11.24 14.86
C ALA A 252 1.18 12.41 13.87
N ALA A 253 1.25 12.12 12.57
CA ALA A 253 1.28 13.14 11.53
C ALA A 253 -0.10 13.81 11.32
N ARG A 254 -1.17 13.01 11.33
CA ARG A 254 -2.58 13.42 11.19
C ARG A 254 -3.45 12.52 12.08
N PRO A 255 -3.91 12.99 13.24
CA PRO A 255 -4.64 12.17 14.22
C PRO A 255 -5.95 11.57 13.72
N ASP A 256 -6.56 12.18 12.71
CA ASP A 256 -7.81 11.74 12.06
C ASP A 256 -7.59 10.73 10.92
N THR A 257 -6.35 10.25 10.70
CA THR A 257 -6.05 9.30 9.65
C THR A 257 -6.81 7.99 9.85
N VAL A 258 -7.60 7.62 8.84
CA VAL A 258 -8.24 6.31 8.73
C VAL A 258 -7.20 5.30 8.24
N ILE A 259 -7.10 4.19 8.95
CA ILE A 259 -6.19 3.10 8.57
C ILE A 259 -7.01 1.94 8.01
N ALA A 260 -6.64 1.47 6.84
CA ALA A 260 -7.21 0.27 6.24
C ALA A 260 -6.09 -0.76 6.01
N VAL A 261 -6.33 -2.00 6.45
CA VAL A 261 -5.46 -3.15 6.15
C VAL A 261 -6.23 -4.11 5.28
N ALA A 262 -5.65 -4.52 4.18
CA ALA A 262 -6.22 -5.45 3.22
C ALA A 262 -5.23 -6.57 2.87
N THR A 263 -5.71 -7.57 2.18
CA THR A 263 -4.92 -8.60 1.52
C THR A 263 -5.49 -8.83 0.13
N ASP A 264 -4.68 -9.28 -0.76
CA ASP A 264 -5.03 -9.60 -2.15
C ASP A 264 -5.50 -11.05 -2.30
N HIS A 265 -4.91 -11.98 -1.59
CA HIS A 265 -5.28 -13.40 -1.48
C HIS A 265 -4.77 -14.02 -0.17
N GLY A 266 -4.86 -15.30 -0.05
CA GLY A 266 -4.31 -16.09 1.05
C GLY A 266 -3.69 -17.38 0.51
N PHE A 267 -3.27 -18.27 1.41
CA PHE A 267 -2.69 -19.55 1.10
C PHE A 267 -3.43 -20.70 1.79
N ALA A 268 -3.44 -21.87 1.16
CA ALA A 268 -3.87 -23.12 1.74
C ALA A 268 -2.75 -24.16 1.57
N ALA A 269 -2.65 -25.07 2.52
CA ALA A 269 -1.77 -26.20 2.36
C ALA A 269 -2.23 -27.09 1.19
N ILE A 270 -1.28 -27.61 0.41
CA ILE A 270 -1.54 -28.55 -0.68
C ILE A 270 -1.12 -29.94 -0.17
N ASP A 271 -2.09 -30.82 -0.01
CA ASP A 271 -1.88 -32.18 0.49
C ASP A 271 -1.83 -33.24 -0.63
N THR A 272 -2.35 -32.91 -1.82
CA THR A 272 -2.51 -33.85 -2.91
C THR A 272 -2.26 -33.20 -4.26
N GLU A 273 -1.39 -33.81 -5.03
CA GLU A 273 -1.19 -33.49 -6.45
C GLU A 273 -1.87 -34.56 -7.32
N ILE A 274 -2.57 -34.11 -8.37
CA ILE A 274 -3.13 -34.97 -9.41
C ILE A 274 -2.30 -34.80 -10.67
N ASN A 275 -1.58 -35.84 -11.07
CA ASN A 275 -0.89 -35.85 -12.35
C ASN A 275 -1.88 -36.34 -13.42
N LEU A 276 -2.18 -35.51 -14.41
CA LEU A 276 -3.11 -35.80 -15.52
C LEU A 276 -2.35 -36.30 -16.74
#